data_5d0b72b435b49c058409157cb104dcc4
#
_entry.id   5d0b72b435b49c058409157cb104dcc4
#
_cell.length_a   1.000
_cell.length_b   1.000
_cell.length_c   1.000
_cell.angle_alpha   90.00
_cell.angle_beta   90.00
_cell.angle_gamma   90.00
#
_symmetry.space_group_name_H-M   'P 1'
#
loop_
_entity.id
_entity.type
_entity.pdbx_description
1 polymer ?
#
loop_
_entity_poly.entity_id
_entity_poly.type
_entity_poly.pdbx_seq_one_letter_code
_entity_poly.pdbx_strand_id
1 'polypeptide(L)'
;YKYWAHKLDQLAKQHDYNTSDYVGAITGGVYGEAECMVKDAFEKRVPIEFRDLKLDVFSCYDTYLSNLYGRNYMEIPPEGKRKISSIRAYKINI
;
A
#
# COMPACT_ATOMS: atom_id res chain seq x y z
N TYR A 1 24.24 9.23 -5.02
CA TYR A 1 22.83 9.17 -4.55
C TYR A 1 21.91 10.06 -5.39
N LYS A 2 22.21 11.34 -5.62
CA LYS A 2 21.36 12.28 -6.38
C LYS A 2 21.06 11.82 -7.82
N TYR A 3 22.02 11.22 -8.51
CA TYR A 3 21.85 10.73 -9.88
C TYR A 3 20.77 9.65 -9.96
N TRP A 4 20.83 8.64 -9.10
CA TRP A 4 19.86 7.54 -9.09
C TRP A 4 18.47 7.98 -8.62
N ALA A 5 18.39 8.88 -7.64
CA ALA A 5 17.14 9.48 -7.22
C ALA A 5 16.47 10.25 -8.36
N HIS A 6 17.24 11.02 -9.13
CA HIS A 6 16.75 11.74 -10.31
C HIS A 6 16.28 10.78 -11.42
N LYS A 7 17.03 9.71 -11.67
CA LYS A 7 16.63 8.68 -12.64
C LYS A 7 15.32 7.99 -12.24
N LEU A 8 15.15 7.68 -10.97
CA LEU A 8 13.94 7.08 -10.43
C LEU A 8 12.73 8.02 -10.58
N ASP A 9 12.91 9.29 -10.25
CA ASP A 9 11.90 10.34 -10.42
C ASP A 9 11.49 10.51 -11.90
N GLN A 10 12.46 10.53 -12.82
CA GLN A 10 12.18 10.56 -14.25
C GLN A 10 11.40 9.34 -14.72
N LEU A 11 11.76 8.15 -14.23
CA LEU A 11 11.05 6.91 -14.56
C LEU A 11 9.60 6.96 -14.08
N ALA A 12 9.38 7.40 -12.83
CA ALA A 12 8.06 7.53 -12.24
C ALA A 12 7.16 8.54 -12.98
N LYS A 13 7.75 9.54 -13.64
CA LYS A 13 7.04 10.58 -14.42
C LYS A 13 6.78 10.22 -15.88
N GLN A 14 7.16 9.03 -16.35
CA GLN A 14 6.98 8.65 -17.77
C GLN A 14 5.52 8.54 -18.18
N HIS A 15 4.62 8.26 -17.24
CA HIS A 15 3.21 8.11 -17.49
C HIS A 15 2.40 9.15 -16.73
N ASP A 16 1.44 9.76 -17.41
CA ASP A 16 0.52 10.71 -16.78
C ASP A 16 -0.56 9.95 -15.99
N TYR A 17 -0.79 10.38 -14.75
CA TYR A 17 -1.82 9.80 -13.89
C TYR A 17 -3.22 9.85 -14.53
N ASN A 18 -3.56 10.96 -15.21
CA ASN A 18 -4.88 11.16 -15.78
C ASN A 18 -5.18 10.22 -16.96
N THR A 19 -4.15 9.81 -17.70
CA THR A 19 -4.27 8.92 -18.86
C THR A 19 -3.96 7.45 -18.54
N SER A 20 -3.59 7.14 -17.30
CA SER A 20 -3.28 5.79 -16.86
C SER A 20 -4.54 5.05 -16.41
N ASP A 21 -4.67 3.78 -16.77
CA ASP A 21 -5.75 2.90 -16.33
C ASP A 21 -5.45 2.24 -14.97
N TYR A 22 -4.16 2.14 -14.64
CA TYR A 22 -3.66 1.50 -13.42
C TYR A 22 -2.78 2.46 -12.64
N VAL A 23 -2.86 2.38 -11.32
CA VAL A 23 -2.04 3.16 -10.38
C VAL A 23 -1.52 2.27 -9.27
N GLY A 24 -0.38 2.62 -8.69
CA GLY A 24 0.23 1.85 -7.61
C GLY A 24 1.42 2.56 -6.99
N ALA A 25 1.91 2.04 -5.87
CA ALA A 25 3.07 2.56 -5.14
C ALA A 25 4.39 2.04 -5.74
N ILE A 26 4.70 2.43 -6.99
CA ILE A 26 5.81 1.86 -7.76
C ILE A 26 7.18 2.15 -7.13
N THR A 27 7.38 3.37 -6.62
CA THR A 27 8.68 3.82 -6.12
C THR A 27 8.85 3.67 -4.61
N GLY A 28 7.76 3.53 -3.87
CA GLY A 28 7.75 3.41 -2.41
C GLY A 28 7.18 2.08 -1.91
N GLY A 29 6.62 1.29 -2.81
CA GLY A 29 6.03 0.00 -2.49
C GLY A 29 7.06 -1.10 -2.30
N VAL A 30 6.79 -2.02 -1.39
CA VAL A 30 7.63 -3.19 -1.10
C VAL A 30 7.20 -4.40 -1.92
N TYR A 31 5.96 -4.41 -2.38
CA TYR A 31 5.31 -5.56 -3.01
C TYR A 31 5.18 -5.44 -4.54
N GLY A 32 5.73 -4.38 -5.15
CA GLY A 32 5.78 -4.21 -6.60
C GLY A 32 4.39 -4.23 -7.26
N GLU A 33 4.20 -5.11 -8.24
CA GLU A 33 2.96 -5.20 -9.01
C GLU A 33 1.71 -5.55 -8.18
N ALA A 34 1.89 -6.19 -7.02
CA ALA A 34 0.78 -6.51 -6.13
C ALA A 34 0.08 -5.26 -5.56
N GLU A 35 0.76 -4.12 -5.57
CA GLU A 35 0.21 -2.83 -5.14
C GLU A 35 -0.44 -2.04 -6.28
N CYS A 36 -0.45 -2.59 -7.50
CA CYS A 36 -1.02 -1.94 -8.68
C CYS A 36 -2.51 -2.30 -8.83
N MET A 37 -3.35 -1.27 -8.91
CA MET A 37 -4.81 -1.40 -9.00
C MET A 37 -5.38 -0.59 -10.15
N VAL A 38 -6.57 -0.96 -10.61
CA VAL A 38 -7.35 -0.14 -11.53
C VAL A 38 -7.63 1.21 -10.88
N LYS A 39 -7.29 2.28 -11.57
CA LYS A 39 -7.39 3.66 -11.04
C LYS A 39 -8.77 3.99 -10.50
N ASP A 40 -9.83 3.72 -11.25
CA ASP A 40 -11.20 4.03 -10.84
C ASP A 40 -11.60 3.35 -9.53
N ALA A 41 -11.18 2.08 -9.34
CA ALA A 41 -11.45 1.35 -8.11
C ALA A 41 -10.61 1.88 -6.93
N PHE A 42 -9.43 2.41 -7.21
CA PHE A 42 -8.55 3.01 -6.20
C PHE A 42 -9.04 4.40 -5.78
N GLU A 43 -9.57 5.19 -6.71
CA GLU A 43 -10.12 6.52 -6.42
C GLU A 43 -11.46 6.45 -5.69
N LYS A 44 -12.30 5.47 -6.06
CA LYS A 44 -13.62 5.29 -5.45
C LYS A 44 -13.50 4.90 -3.98
N ARG A 45 -14.25 5.59 -3.11
CA ARG A 45 -14.26 5.35 -1.66
C ARG A 45 -15.49 4.58 -1.23
N VAL A 46 -15.31 3.72 -0.24
CA VAL A 46 -16.37 2.98 0.43
C VAL A 46 -16.20 3.10 1.94
N PRO A 47 -17.30 3.27 2.71
CA PRO A 47 -17.21 3.33 4.16
C PRO A 47 -16.98 1.92 4.73
N ILE A 48 -16.09 1.82 5.71
CA ILE A 48 -15.92 0.62 6.55
C ILE A 48 -16.03 1.00 8.01
N GLU A 49 -16.43 0.04 8.83
CA GLU A 49 -16.44 0.17 10.28
C GLU A 49 -15.12 -0.34 10.86
N PHE A 50 -14.50 0.49 11.68
CA PHE A 50 -13.34 0.12 12.47
C PHE A 50 -13.60 0.47 13.93
N ARG A 51 -13.96 -0.52 14.73
CA ARG A 51 -14.46 -0.35 16.11
C ARG A 51 -15.70 0.55 16.12
N ASP A 52 -15.61 1.71 16.78
CA ASP A 52 -16.63 2.75 16.90
C ASP A 52 -16.54 3.85 15.81
N LEU A 53 -15.59 3.69 14.89
CA LEU A 53 -15.34 4.67 13.82
C LEU A 53 -15.85 4.16 12.47
N LYS A 54 -16.34 5.09 11.66
CA LYS A 54 -16.58 4.90 10.22
C LYS A 54 -15.49 5.62 9.46
N LEU A 55 -14.76 4.87 8.63
CA LEU A 55 -13.65 5.38 7.85
C LEU A 55 -13.88 5.08 6.37
N ASP A 56 -13.47 6.00 5.51
CA ASP A 56 -13.51 5.79 4.07
C ASP A 56 -12.21 5.15 3.60
N VAL A 57 -12.34 4.03 2.89
CA VAL A 57 -11.23 3.33 2.24
C VAL A 57 -11.47 3.24 0.74
N PHE A 58 -10.43 2.96 -0.04
CA PHE A 58 -10.59 2.74 -1.47
C PHE A 58 -11.39 1.45 -1.75
N SER A 59 -12.22 1.47 -2.79
CA SER A 59 -13.21 0.40 -3.03
C SER A 59 -12.58 -0.96 -3.32
N CYS A 60 -11.34 -1.00 -3.81
CA CYS A 60 -10.60 -2.23 -4.09
C CYS A 60 -9.77 -2.76 -2.90
N TYR A 61 -10.06 -2.33 -1.67
CA TYR A 61 -9.27 -2.71 -0.49
C TYR A 61 -9.13 -4.23 -0.29
N ASP A 62 -10.19 -4.99 -0.55
CA ASP A 62 -10.15 -6.46 -0.40
C ASP A 62 -9.19 -7.10 -1.42
N THR A 63 -9.27 -6.70 -2.67
CA THR A 63 -8.34 -7.15 -3.73
C THR A 63 -6.91 -6.72 -3.41
N TYR A 64 -6.71 -5.48 -2.97
CA TYR A 64 -5.42 -4.95 -2.58
C TYR A 64 -4.79 -5.77 -1.45
N LEU A 65 -5.52 -5.97 -0.36
CA LEU A 65 -5.05 -6.75 0.78
C LEU A 65 -4.82 -8.22 0.43
N SER A 66 -5.67 -8.81 -0.40
CA SER A 66 -5.50 -10.18 -0.88
C SER A 66 -4.24 -10.34 -1.75
N ASN A 67 -3.90 -9.34 -2.57
CA ASN A 67 -2.68 -9.36 -3.36
C ASN A 67 -1.42 -9.25 -2.50
N LEU A 68 -1.47 -8.47 -1.41
CA LEU A 68 -0.33 -8.28 -0.52
C LEU A 68 -0.11 -9.45 0.44
N TYR A 69 -1.18 -9.97 1.01
CA TYR A 69 -1.11 -10.88 2.15
C TYR A 69 -1.74 -12.25 1.91
N GLY A 70 -2.36 -12.46 0.75
CA GLY A 70 -3.11 -13.66 0.42
C GLY A 70 -4.60 -13.55 0.79
N ARG A 71 -5.40 -14.45 0.26
CA ARG A 71 -6.88 -14.44 0.44
C ARG A 71 -7.34 -14.57 1.89
N ASN A 72 -6.49 -15.10 2.74
CA ASN A 72 -6.77 -15.30 4.17
C ASN A 72 -6.16 -14.20 5.04
N TYR A 73 -5.96 -13.00 4.52
CA TYR A 73 -5.35 -11.87 5.25
C TYR A 73 -6.10 -11.48 6.54
N MET A 74 -7.38 -11.83 6.66
CA MET A 74 -8.18 -11.60 7.88
C MET A 74 -7.95 -12.67 8.97
N GLU A 75 -7.27 -13.77 8.65
CA GLU A 75 -6.95 -14.80 9.63
C GLU A 75 -5.72 -14.39 10.45
N ILE A 76 -5.83 -14.50 11.78
CA ILE A 76 -4.69 -14.23 12.66
C ILE A 76 -3.66 -15.36 12.48
N PRO A 77 -2.42 -15.04 12.05
CA PRO A 77 -1.41 -16.08 11.87
C PRO A 77 -1.09 -16.80 13.19
N PRO A 78 -0.78 -18.10 13.14
CA PRO A 78 -0.29 -18.84 14.30
C PRO A 78 0.92 -18.12 14.94
N GLU A 79 1.07 -18.23 16.26
CA GLU A 79 2.11 -17.50 17.01
C GLU A 79 3.52 -17.65 16.42
N GLY A 80 3.91 -18.85 16.02
CA GLY A 80 5.21 -19.12 15.42
C GLY A 80 5.44 -18.51 14.03
N LYS A 81 4.39 -17.99 13.39
CA LYS A 81 4.45 -17.30 12.08
C LYS A 81 4.26 -15.79 12.17
N ARG A 82 4.01 -15.26 13.37
CA ARG A 82 3.86 -13.81 13.59
C ARG A 82 5.23 -13.15 13.51
N LYS A 83 5.40 -12.30 12.51
CA LYS A 83 6.61 -11.49 12.38
C LYS A 83 6.54 -10.30 13.32
N ILE A 84 7.55 -10.13 14.15
CA ILE A 84 7.72 -8.91 14.95
C ILE A 84 8.37 -7.88 14.05
N SER A 85 7.82 -6.67 14.03
CA SER A 85 8.44 -5.54 13.32
C SER A 85 9.86 -5.30 13.84
N SER A 86 10.81 -5.09 12.92
CA SER A 86 12.18 -4.71 13.26
C SER A 86 12.32 -3.24 13.68
N ILE A 87 11.21 -2.50 13.75
CA ILE A 87 11.21 -1.11 14.15
C ILE A 87 11.54 -1.01 15.65
N ARG A 88 12.60 -0.26 15.96
CA ARG A 88 12.96 0.09 17.34
C ARG A 88 12.57 1.54 17.57
N ALA A 89 11.71 1.78 18.55
CA ALA A 89 11.35 3.11 18.98
C ALA A 89 12.26 3.55 20.13
N TYR A 90 12.83 4.75 20.03
CA TYR A 90 13.65 5.35 21.08
C TYR A 90 12.95 6.61 21.61
N LYS A 91 12.88 6.74 22.93
CA LYS A 91 12.46 7.99 23.56
C LYS A 91 13.67 8.92 23.59
N ILE A 92 13.58 10.04 22.90
CA ILE A 92 14.59 11.11 23.00
C ILE A 92 14.14 12.02 24.15
N ASN A 93 14.93 12.07 25.20
CA ASN A 93 14.76 13.08 26.26
C ASN A 93 15.39 14.37 25.73
N ILE A 94 14.54 15.31 25.38
CA ILE A 94 14.95 16.67 24.96
C ILE A 94 15.00 17.53 26.21
#